data_0154326aa719fa1a8b82c1f45be8e142
#
_entry.id   0154326aa719fa1a8b82c1f45be8e142
#
_cell.length_a   1.000
_cell.length_b   1.000
_cell.length_c   1.000
_cell.angle_alpha   90.00
_cell.angle_beta   90.00
_cell.angle_gamma   90.00
#
_symmetry.space_group_name_H-M   'P 1'
#
loop_
_entity.id
_entity.type
_entity.pdbx_description
1 polymer ?
#
loop_
_entity_poly.entity_id
_entity_poly.type
_entity_poly.pdbx_seq_one_letter_code
_entity_poly.pdbx_strand_id
1 'polypeptide(L)'
;MQPKTFHDMNFKHYLTIVATAVLAACGGPKDVEVGPYTVSVIQDNVYHIQDYNASNPAGEAFDAEGNKTHFNNCSDIYLIVGENEALVIDLSNRIDWADNADESLRAIITERAGGKPVTVTFTHSHGDHTGMLPAMLDLPGTRFALPQQDFARFADRIPEDRREFIREGKVFDLGGMEVETIAVPGHTVGSVVYFLKGHDLLFTGDAIGSGHGVWIFNEDGFYNYVSAVPHLVEWLEDPENGVNLDKLQVYGGHYWQKDWLNLPKGRELGMDYIREMQELVNQMETGTAATEPSNLGRNGLETYFRNGTAIVTWSADQAEKYRGNYAEKFVLRDQDVVFRQIDEHTWEGNGHLVYNESIYVVEGNDKVLVIDAGSRVSHLDKLVAALTDKPVIMALTHGHGDHIGGIGCFPEVWVHPADESMLRRYEGKVNHLEDGQVFDLGGRQIEVLYTPGHTAGSVTFFDKDHHYGFSGDAFGSTNLLLFSGPFSTLINTCTRAAEYMQKNGIEKLYPGHYHGDNPETLQRVLDEKKMAQEVLSGKRKGVEDHSNGNLNRVVTDFGVNIRYNDPEALK
;
A
#
# COMPACT_ATOMS: atom_id res chain seq x y z
N MET A 1 65.82 27.10 -14.58
CA MET A 1 65.71 25.80 -13.91
C MET A 1 64.37 25.19 -14.27
N GLN A 2 64.39 24.06 -14.97
CA GLN A 2 63.29 23.45 -15.60
C GLN A 2 62.29 22.80 -14.62
N PRO A 3 60.99 22.66 -14.95
CA PRO A 3 60.00 21.99 -14.15
C PRO A 3 60.10 20.48 -14.30
N LYS A 4 59.97 19.73 -13.21
CA LYS A 4 59.90 18.26 -13.20
C LYS A 4 58.48 17.81 -13.54
N THR A 5 58.42 16.93 -14.48
CA THR A 5 57.27 16.15 -15.01
C THR A 5 56.66 15.27 -13.95
N PHE A 6 55.32 15.27 -13.91
CA PHE A 6 54.49 14.22 -13.32
C PHE A 6 54.58 12.98 -14.22
N HIS A 7 55.04 11.88 -13.66
CA HIS A 7 54.83 10.55 -14.24
C HIS A 7 54.65 9.53 -13.13
N ASP A 8 53.68 8.67 -13.36
CA ASP A 8 53.42 7.38 -12.72
C ASP A 8 52.94 7.35 -11.25
N MET A 9 51.64 7.46 -11.09
CA MET A 9 50.96 6.72 -10.03
C MET A 9 50.31 5.44 -10.63
N ASN A 10 50.95 4.32 -10.32
CA ASN A 10 50.51 2.99 -10.66
C ASN A 10 49.17 2.66 -9.96
N PHE A 11 48.10 2.56 -10.75
CA PHE A 11 46.86 1.84 -10.37
C PHE A 11 47.16 0.33 -10.37
N LYS A 12 47.50 -0.24 -9.23
CA LYS A 12 47.45 -1.69 -8.98
C LYS A 12 47.20 -1.94 -7.51
N HIS A 13 45.92 -1.86 -7.10
CA HIS A 13 45.40 -2.66 -6.02
C HIS A 13 44.16 -3.35 -6.54
N TYR A 14 44.38 -4.38 -7.37
CA TYR A 14 43.35 -5.41 -7.58
C TYR A 14 43.29 -6.19 -6.28
N LEU A 15 42.09 -6.19 -5.65
CA LEU A 15 41.73 -7.12 -4.61
C LEU A 15 41.90 -8.53 -5.18
N THR A 16 42.89 -9.25 -4.71
CA THR A 16 43.06 -10.66 -5.00
C THR A 16 42.03 -11.40 -4.13
N ILE A 17 40.84 -11.67 -4.68
CA ILE A 17 39.96 -12.68 -4.10
C ILE A 17 40.65 -14.02 -4.36
N VAL A 18 41.25 -14.58 -3.33
CA VAL A 18 41.79 -15.94 -3.36
C VAL A 18 40.59 -16.89 -3.33
N ALA A 19 40.17 -17.33 -4.50
CA ALA A 19 39.29 -18.49 -4.62
C ALA A 19 40.04 -19.73 -4.19
N THR A 20 39.94 -20.11 -2.93
CA THR A 20 40.43 -21.42 -2.46
C THR A 20 39.36 -22.46 -2.80
N ALA A 21 39.53 -23.10 -3.95
CA ALA A 21 38.82 -24.33 -4.24
C ALA A 21 39.33 -25.40 -3.28
N VAL A 22 38.57 -25.71 -2.22
CA VAL A 22 38.78 -26.88 -1.37
C VAL A 22 37.70 -27.90 -1.70
N LEU A 23 38.17 -29.06 -2.13
CA LEU A 23 37.42 -30.26 -2.44
C LEU A 23 36.45 -30.67 -1.33
N ALA A 24 35.30 -31.15 -1.77
CA ALA A 24 34.19 -31.66 -1.02
C ALA A 24 34.57 -32.63 0.12
N ALA A 25 34.14 -32.31 1.31
CA ALA A 25 33.80 -33.25 2.37
C ALA A 25 32.45 -32.79 2.94
N CYS A 26 31.47 -33.69 2.93
CA CYS A 26 30.10 -33.61 3.44
C CYS A 26 29.75 -32.44 4.38
N GLY A 27 29.48 -31.26 3.82
CA GLY A 27 28.94 -30.10 4.48
C GLY A 27 28.35 -29.24 3.37
N GLY A 28 27.10 -28.78 3.51
CA GLY A 28 26.44 -27.88 2.56
C GLY A 28 27.27 -26.62 2.28
N PRO A 29 26.93 -25.84 1.27
CA PRO A 29 27.64 -24.60 0.93
C PRO A 29 27.71 -23.72 2.17
N LYS A 30 28.93 -23.26 2.52
CA LYS A 30 29.12 -22.37 3.67
C LYS A 30 28.71 -20.96 3.26
N ASP A 31 28.07 -20.25 4.20
CA ASP A 31 27.82 -18.83 4.09
C ASP A 31 29.13 -18.07 3.80
N VAL A 32 29.03 -17.03 2.98
CA VAL A 32 30.17 -16.20 2.57
C VAL A 32 29.91 -14.75 3.03
N GLU A 33 30.87 -14.22 3.80
CA GLU A 33 30.85 -12.81 4.20
C GLU A 33 31.44 -11.93 3.09
N VAL A 34 30.69 -10.88 2.68
CA VAL A 34 31.13 -9.88 1.70
C VAL A 34 30.77 -8.48 2.21
N GLY A 35 31.75 -7.78 2.74
CA GLY A 35 31.50 -6.51 3.44
C GLY A 35 30.53 -6.72 4.62
N PRO A 36 29.44 -5.93 4.69
CA PRO A 36 28.47 -6.07 5.76
C PRO A 36 27.47 -7.22 5.55
N TYR A 37 27.55 -7.95 4.43
CA TYR A 37 26.55 -8.96 4.05
C TYR A 37 27.04 -10.37 4.28
N THR A 38 26.12 -11.23 4.72
CA THR A 38 26.25 -12.67 4.69
C THR A 38 25.46 -13.21 3.51
N VAL A 39 26.10 -13.98 2.64
CA VAL A 39 25.49 -14.58 1.44
C VAL A 39 25.37 -16.07 1.63
N SER A 40 24.15 -16.59 1.63
CA SER A 40 23.81 -18.00 1.75
C SER A 40 23.19 -18.52 0.45
N VAL A 41 23.34 -19.82 0.19
CA VAL A 41 22.69 -20.49 -0.95
C VAL A 41 21.46 -21.22 -0.44
N ILE A 42 20.28 -20.81 -0.95
CA ILE A 42 19.01 -21.51 -0.68
C ILE A 42 18.96 -22.80 -1.51
N GLN A 43 19.21 -22.66 -2.80
CA GLN A 43 19.37 -23.73 -3.78
C GLN A 43 20.20 -23.23 -4.96
N ASP A 44 20.48 -24.09 -5.95
CA ASP A 44 21.24 -23.69 -7.14
C ASP A 44 20.64 -22.43 -7.78
N ASN A 45 21.47 -21.38 -7.92
CA ASN A 45 21.10 -20.07 -8.50
C ASN A 45 20.07 -19.26 -7.70
N VAL A 46 19.77 -19.63 -6.46
CA VAL A 46 18.92 -18.85 -5.55
C VAL A 46 19.70 -18.53 -4.28
N TYR A 47 19.86 -17.26 -4.00
CA TYR A 47 20.71 -16.75 -2.93
C TYR A 47 19.90 -15.90 -1.95
N HIS A 48 20.26 -16.01 -0.68
CA HIS A 48 19.81 -15.18 0.41
C HIS A 48 20.97 -14.27 0.83
N ILE A 49 20.74 -12.96 0.88
CA ILE A 49 21.74 -11.95 1.23
C ILE A 49 21.19 -11.16 2.41
N GLN A 50 21.89 -11.23 3.54
CA GLN A 50 21.50 -10.55 4.78
C GLN A 50 22.54 -9.54 5.19
N ASP A 51 22.10 -8.42 5.80
CA ASP A 51 22.98 -7.47 6.48
C ASP A 51 23.32 -7.89 7.94
N TYR A 52 22.97 -9.12 8.30
CA TYR A 52 23.20 -9.71 9.61
C TYR A 52 24.58 -10.34 9.70
N ASN A 53 25.60 -9.56 10.08
CA ASN A 53 26.92 -10.08 10.37
C ASN A 53 27.51 -9.52 11.67
N ALA A 54 28.67 -10.03 12.08
CA ALA A 54 29.33 -9.65 13.34
C ALA A 54 29.69 -8.17 13.45
N SER A 55 29.75 -7.45 12.34
CA SER A 55 30.04 -6.00 12.28
C SER A 55 28.79 -5.14 12.44
N ASN A 56 27.58 -5.72 12.40
CA ASN A 56 26.33 -4.98 12.49
C ASN A 56 26.12 -4.43 13.92
N PRO A 57 26.09 -3.09 14.13
CA PRO A 57 25.91 -2.50 15.46
C PRO A 57 24.51 -2.72 16.04
N ALA A 58 23.50 -3.08 15.21
CA ALA A 58 22.16 -3.46 15.64
C ALA A 58 22.06 -4.92 16.09
N GLY A 59 23.17 -5.57 16.37
CA GLY A 59 23.25 -6.97 16.77
C GLY A 59 22.37 -7.34 17.96
N GLU A 60 22.17 -8.63 18.18
CA GLU A 60 21.33 -9.16 19.23
C GLU A 60 21.90 -8.87 20.63
N ALA A 61 21.01 -8.58 21.59
CA ALA A 61 21.33 -8.48 23.00
C ALA A 61 20.51 -9.51 23.81
N PHE A 62 21.10 -10.00 24.92
CA PHE A 62 20.48 -10.98 25.79
C PHE A 62 20.52 -10.49 27.25
N ASP A 63 19.52 -10.83 28.05
CA ASP A 63 19.53 -10.60 29.49
C ASP A 63 20.42 -11.61 30.22
N ALA A 64 20.50 -11.48 31.57
CA ALA A 64 21.31 -12.36 32.40
C ALA A 64 20.84 -13.82 32.39
N GLU A 65 19.58 -14.06 32.08
CA GLU A 65 18.92 -15.35 31.98
C GLU A 65 19.07 -15.98 30.57
N GLY A 66 19.66 -15.23 29.61
CA GLY A 66 19.86 -15.69 28.23
C GLY A 66 18.67 -15.47 27.30
N ASN A 67 17.66 -14.69 27.72
CA ASN A 67 16.56 -14.33 26.84
C ASN A 67 16.98 -13.18 25.93
N LYS A 68 16.57 -13.24 24.67
CA LYS A 68 16.87 -12.19 23.71
C LYS A 68 16.09 -10.90 24.05
N THR A 69 16.80 -9.81 24.31
CA THR A 69 16.24 -8.50 24.69
C THR A 69 16.32 -7.46 23.56
N HIS A 70 17.17 -7.72 22.58
CA HIS A 70 17.30 -6.89 21.39
C HIS A 70 17.36 -7.77 20.15
N PHE A 71 16.58 -7.42 19.15
CA PHE A 71 16.52 -8.13 17.88
C PHE A 71 17.16 -7.26 16.81
N ASN A 72 18.04 -7.87 16.03
CA ASN A 72 18.56 -7.21 14.86
C ASN A 72 17.42 -6.90 13.88
N ASN A 73 17.36 -5.68 13.39
CA ASN A 73 16.37 -5.25 12.40
C ASN A 73 16.93 -5.38 10.97
N CYS A 74 17.77 -6.40 10.71
CA CYS A 74 18.21 -6.66 9.36
C CYS A 74 17.03 -7.13 8.50
N SER A 75 17.05 -6.74 7.24
CA SER A 75 16.09 -7.17 6.24
C SER A 75 16.78 -7.93 5.14
N ASP A 76 16.05 -8.80 4.51
CA ASP A 76 16.60 -9.79 3.60
C ASP A 76 16.52 -9.31 2.15
N ILE A 77 17.53 -9.71 1.38
CA ILE A 77 17.57 -9.56 -0.07
C ILE A 77 17.61 -10.96 -0.67
N TYR A 78 16.80 -11.23 -1.66
CA TYR A 78 16.85 -12.49 -2.39
C TYR A 78 17.29 -12.25 -3.82
N LEU A 79 18.17 -13.12 -4.32
CA LEU A 79 18.67 -13.07 -5.70
C LEU A 79 18.41 -14.39 -6.39
N ILE A 80 17.69 -14.33 -7.52
CA ILE A 80 17.35 -15.47 -8.36
C ILE A 80 18.01 -15.27 -9.71
N VAL A 81 18.78 -16.25 -10.19
CA VAL A 81 19.59 -16.12 -11.42
C VAL A 81 19.16 -17.18 -12.43
N GLY A 82 18.37 -16.77 -13.43
CA GLY A 82 18.03 -17.62 -14.56
C GLY A 82 19.14 -17.66 -15.62
N GLU A 83 18.83 -18.27 -16.76
CA GLU A 83 19.78 -18.36 -17.89
C GLU A 83 20.03 -17.00 -18.55
N ASN A 84 18.99 -16.14 -18.62
CA ASN A 84 18.99 -14.89 -19.39
C ASN A 84 19.05 -13.64 -18.52
N GLU A 85 18.50 -13.65 -17.31
CA GLU A 85 18.33 -12.50 -16.44
C GLU A 85 18.44 -12.90 -14.98
N ALA A 86 18.72 -11.93 -14.11
CA ALA A 86 18.71 -12.09 -12.67
C ALA A 86 17.66 -11.15 -12.05
N LEU A 87 16.89 -11.66 -11.08
CA LEU A 87 15.92 -10.92 -10.29
C LEU A 87 16.42 -10.74 -8.87
N VAL A 88 16.41 -9.50 -8.39
CA VAL A 88 16.67 -9.15 -6.99
C VAL A 88 15.36 -8.75 -6.34
N ILE A 89 15.01 -9.36 -5.21
CA ILE A 89 13.83 -9.05 -4.43
C ILE A 89 14.27 -8.36 -3.14
N ASP A 90 13.80 -7.13 -2.94
CA ASP A 90 14.14 -6.20 -1.85
C ASP A 90 15.63 -5.78 -1.81
N LEU A 91 15.91 -4.74 -1.05
CA LEU A 91 17.23 -4.11 -0.97
C LEU A 91 17.65 -3.74 0.46
N SER A 92 17.14 -4.47 1.47
CA SER A 92 17.56 -4.32 2.87
C SER A 92 17.42 -2.89 3.43
N ASN A 93 17.86 -2.72 4.66
CA ASN A 93 18.04 -1.41 5.30
C ASN A 93 19.11 -0.56 4.59
N ARG A 94 19.06 0.76 4.79
CA ARG A 94 20.23 1.58 4.50
C ARG A 94 21.36 1.21 5.47
N ILE A 95 22.45 0.69 4.93
CA ILE A 95 23.66 0.36 5.70
C ILE A 95 24.61 1.54 5.64
N ASP A 96 24.74 2.24 6.76
CA ASP A 96 25.64 3.39 6.94
C ASP A 96 26.74 3.15 7.99
N TRP A 97 26.70 1.97 8.64
CA TRP A 97 27.71 1.52 9.58
C TRP A 97 28.92 0.81 8.94
N ALA A 98 28.89 0.62 7.61
CA ALA A 98 29.97 0.03 6.83
C ALA A 98 30.18 0.83 5.54
N ASP A 99 31.34 1.48 5.41
CA ASP A 99 31.66 2.36 4.28
C ASP A 99 31.63 1.70 2.90
N ASN A 100 31.80 0.36 2.85
CA ASN A 100 31.82 -0.42 1.62
C ASN A 100 30.50 -1.14 1.30
N ALA A 101 29.40 -0.81 1.97
CA ALA A 101 28.13 -1.51 1.82
C ALA A 101 27.60 -1.47 0.38
N ASP A 102 27.58 -0.29 -0.24
CA ASP A 102 27.10 -0.11 -1.61
C ASP A 102 27.94 -0.90 -2.64
N GLU A 103 29.26 -0.87 -2.49
CA GLU A 103 30.18 -1.61 -3.37
C GLU A 103 30.06 -3.13 -3.18
N SER A 104 29.93 -3.58 -1.94
CA SER A 104 29.77 -5.00 -1.60
C SER A 104 28.49 -5.57 -2.18
N LEU A 105 27.36 -4.85 -2.07
CA LEU A 105 26.09 -5.30 -2.65
C LEU A 105 26.18 -5.40 -4.18
N ARG A 106 26.71 -4.35 -4.84
CA ARG A 106 26.91 -4.40 -6.30
C ARG A 106 27.83 -5.54 -6.73
N ALA A 107 28.90 -5.79 -5.98
CA ALA A 107 29.84 -6.88 -6.26
C ALA A 107 29.17 -8.25 -6.16
N ILE A 108 28.41 -8.50 -5.07
CA ILE A 108 27.64 -9.73 -4.88
C ILE A 108 26.72 -9.98 -6.06
N ILE A 109 25.87 -8.98 -6.38
CA ILE A 109 24.86 -9.10 -7.43
C ILE A 109 25.52 -9.30 -8.80
N THR A 110 26.55 -8.51 -9.14
CA THR A 110 27.23 -8.61 -10.42
C THR A 110 27.95 -9.95 -10.59
N GLU A 111 28.63 -10.42 -9.56
CA GLU A 111 29.32 -11.71 -9.58
C GLU A 111 28.34 -12.88 -9.77
N ARG A 112 27.26 -12.90 -8.98
CA ARG A 112 26.27 -13.98 -9.02
C ARG A 112 25.44 -13.94 -10.31
N ALA A 113 25.06 -12.75 -10.79
CA ALA A 113 24.36 -12.60 -12.07
C ALA A 113 25.23 -13.01 -13.28
N GLY A 114 26.56 -13.03 -13.12
CA GLY A 114 27.47 -13.47 -14.19
C GLY A 114 27.41 -12.58 -15.44
N GLY A 115 27.15 -11.29 -15.28
CA GLY A 115 27.04 -10.31 -16.37
C GLY A 115 25.68 -10.29 -17.09
N LYS A 116 24.69 -11.00 -16.57
CA LYS A 116 23.31 -10.95 -17.07
C LYS A 116 22.64 -9.62 -16.68
N PRO A 117 21.61 -9.17 -17.43
CA PRO A 117 20.75 -8.09 -17.00
C PRO A 117 20.18 -8.35 -15.61
N VAL A 118 20.00 -7.28 -14.83
CA VAL A 118 19.46 -7.34 -13.46
C VAL A 118 18.19 -6.52 -13.39
N THR A 119 17.11 -7.14 -12.93
CA THR A 119 15.88 -6.46 -12.53
C THR A 119 15.78 -6.52 -11.01
N VAL A 120 15.52 -5.37 -10.37
CA VAL A 120 15.21 -5.24 -8.96
C VAL A 120 13.70 -5.08 -8.81
N THR A 121 13.12 -5.85 -7.91
CA THR A 121 11.72 -5.69 -7.51
C THR A 121 11.62 -5.62 -5.99
N PHE A 122 10.47 -5.24 -5.47
CA PHE A 122 10.24 -5.03 -4.05
C PHE A 122 8.99 -5.76 -3.59
N THR A 123 9.00 -6.26 -2.36
CA THR A 123 7.80 -6.79 -1.73
C THR A 123 6.86 -5.67 -1.29
N HIS A 124 7.42 -4.55 -0.82
CA HIS A 124 6.70 -3.34 -0.41
C HIS A 124 7.65 -2.13 -0.28
N SER A 125 7.13 -0.95 0.09
CA SER A 125 7.86 0.32 0.01
C SER A 125 8.55 0.78 1.30
N HIS A 126 8.57 0.01 2.37
CA HIS A 126 9.24 0.41 3.60
C HIS A 126 10.75 0.60 3.44
N GLY A 127 11.31 1.48 4.26
CA GLY A 127 12.71 1.90 4.15
C GLY A 127 13.72 0.79 4.40
N ASP A 128 13.34 -0.22 5.18
CA ASP A 128 14.15 -1.41 5.47
C ASP A 128 14.12 -2.47 4.35
N HIS A 129 13.30 -2.28 3.33
CA HIS A 129 13.28 -3.09 2.09
C HIS A 129 13.78 -2.32 0.87
N THR A 130 13.92 -1.00 0.99
CA THR A 130 14.34 -0.12 -0.10
C THR A 130 15.63 0.64 0.18
N GLY A 131 16.25 0.39 1.34
CA GLY A 131 17.35 1.22 1.87
C GLY A 131 18.57 1.30 0.99
N MET A 132 18.94 0.19 0.31
CA MET A 132 20.09 0.14 -0.59
C MET A 132 19.74 0.47 -2.06
N LEU A 133 18.54 1.06 -2.33
CA LEU A 133 18.19 1.54 -3.67
C LEU A 133 19.27 2.42 -4.33
N PRO A 134 19.94 3.37 -3.62
CA PRO A 134 21.03 4.14 -4.21
C PRO A 134 22.15 3.29 -4.80
N ALA A 135 22.54 2.20 -4.12
CA ALA A 135 23.56 1.29 -4.61
C ALA A 135 23.18 0.67 -5.97
N MET A 136 21.92 0.31 -6.14
CA MET A 136 21.42 -0.33 -7.37
C MET A 136 21.13 0.69 -8.48
N LEU A 137 20.80 1.94 -8.14
CA LEU A 137 20.71 3.03 -9.12
C LEU A 137 22.07 3.30 -9.78
N ASP A 138 23.17 3.15 -9.02
CA ASP A 138 24.54 3.33 -9.50
C ASP A 138 25.05 2.12 -10.31
N LEU A 139 24.33 0.99 -10.32
CA LEU A 139 24.67 -0.16 -11.17
C LEU A 139 24.09 0.04 -12.58
N PRO A 140 24.93 0.21 -13.62
CA PRO A 140 24.47 0.47 -14.97
C PRO A 140 23.62 -0.69 -15.53
N GLY A 141 22.53 -0.35 -16.20
CA GLY A 141 21.65 -1.34 -16.84
C GLY A 141 20.64 -2.02 -15.91
N THR A 142 20.67 -1.74 -14.60
CA THR A 142 19.65 -2.26 -13.68
C THR A 142 18.28 -1.67 -14.01
N ARG A 143 17.26 -2.52 -14.05
CA ARG A 143 15.85 -2.16 -14.20
C ARG A 143 15.14 -2.32 -12.88
N PHE A 144 13.98 -1.67 -12.73
CA PHE A 144 13.19 -1.68 -11.50
C PHE A 144 11.73 -1.99 -11.81
N ALA A 145 11.21 -3.05 -11.22
CA ALA A 145 9.81 -3.45 -11.31
C ALA A 145 9.12 -3.13 -9.97
N LEU A 146 8.18 -2.19 -10.00
CA LEU A 146 7.65 -1.54 -8.81
C LEU A 146 6.21 -1.96 -8.56
N PRO A 147 5.87 -2.62 -7.44
CA PRO A 147 4.49 -2.84 -7.04
C PRO A 147 3.70 -1.52 -7.06
N GLN A 148 2.69 -1.46 -7.95
CA GLN A 148 2.08 -0.20 -8.34
C GLN A 148 1.48 0.57 -7.17
N GLN A 149 0.78 -0.11 -6.26
CA GLN A 149 0.06 0.55 -5.17
C GLN A 149 1.01 1.20 -4.16
N ASP A 150 2.13 0.57 -3.87
CA ASP A 150 3.11 1.08 -2.90
C ASP A 150 4.05 2.14 -3.49
N PHE A 151 4.44 1.97 -4.75
CA PHE A 151 5.50 2.78 -5.34
C PHE A 151 5.00 3.97 -6.17
N ALA A 152 3.70 4.17 -6.28
CA ALA A 152 3.15 5.30 -7.02
C ALA A 152 3.69 6.66 -6.56
N ARG A 153 3.98 6.82 -5.25
CA ARG A 153 4.53 8.04 -4.65
C ARG A 153 6.05 8.11 -4.67
N PHE A 154 6.75 7.00 -4.85
CA PHE A 154 8.21 6.89 -4.77
C PHE A 154 8.88 6.75 -6.14
N ALA A 155 8.10 6.54 -7.19
CA ALA A 155 8.61 6.24 -8.53
C ALA A 155 9.57 7.31 -9.07
N ASP A 156 9.39 8.57 -8.69
CA ASP A 156 10.24 9.67 -9.16
C ASP A 156 11.69 9.61 -8.69
N ARG A 157 12.01 8.75 -7.73
CA ARG A 157 13.39 8.46 -7.31
C ARG A 157 14.14 7.58 -8.31
N ILE A 158 13.42 6.93 -9.24
CA ILE A 158 13.97 5.99 -10.22
C ILE A 158 13.72 6.57 -11.62
N PRO A 159 14.76 6.66 -12.49
CA PRO A 159 14.59 7.13 -13.86
C PRO A 159 13.46 6.42 -14.61
N GLU A 160 12.66 7.18 -15.35
CA GLU A 160 11.45 6.66 -16.00
C GLU A 160 11.75 5.55 -17.01
N ASP A 161 12.87 5.64 -17.70
CA ASP A 161 13.36 4.65 -18.68
C ASP A 161 13.90 3.36 -18.04
N ARG A 162 14.06 3.33 -16.73
CA ARG A 162 14.56 2.18 -15.96
C ARG A 162 13.50 1.52 -15.09
N ARG A 163 12.26 2.03 -15.05
CA ARG A 163 11.19 1.54 -14.18
C ARG A 163 9.98 1.05 -14.95
N GLU A 164 9.32 0.03 -14.42
CA GLU A 164 7.97 -0.39 -14.80
C GLU A 164 7.12 -0.58 -13.55
N PHE A 165 5.81 -0.32 -13.64
CA PHE A 165 4.88 -0.70 -12.58
C PHE A 165 4.37 -2.10 -12.83
N ILE A 166 4.31 -2.90 -11.76
CA ILE A 166 3.82 -4.26 -11.79
C ILE A 166 2.60 -4.43 -10.88
N ARG A 167 1.84 -5.48 -11.15
CA ARG A 167 0.68 -5.93 -10.38
C ARG A 167 0.72 -7.45 -10.25
N GLU A 168 -0.24 -7.99 -9.51
CA GLU A 168 -0.49 -9.42 -9.46
C GLU A 168 -0.56 -10.04 -10.87
N GLY A 169 -0.09 -11.29 -10.97
CA GLY A 169 0.01 -12.02 -12.24
C GLY A 169 1.19 -11.61 -13.12
N LYS A 170 2.03 -10.62 -12.71
CA LYS A 170 3.29 -10.37 -13.41
C LYS A 170 4.22 -11.57 -13.24
N VAL A 171 4.66 -12.13 -14.35
CA VAL A 171 5.67 -13.19 -14.40
C VAL A 171 6.99 -12.61 -14.89
N PHE A 172 8.06 -12.86 -14.15
CA PHE A 172 9.43 -12.62 -14.56
C PHE A 172 10.00 -13.93 -15.15
N ASP A 173 10.18 -13.98 -16.46
CA ASP A 173 10.87 -15.08 -17.13
C ASP A 173 12.38 -14.80 -17.18
N LEU A 174 13.11 -15.48 -16.32
CA LEU A 174 14.57 -15.30 -16.18
C LEU A 174 15.36 -16.24 -17.12
N GLY A 175 14.67 -17.03 -17.95
CA GLY A 175 15.24 -18.12 -18.72
C GLY A 175 15.40 -19.38 -17.88
N GLY A 176 14.46 -20.31 -18.03
CA GLY A 176 14.43 -21.57 -17.27
C GLY A 176 13.98 -21.45 -15.80
N MET A 177 13.73 -20.24 -15.32
CA MET A 177 13.14 -19.91 -14.02
C MET A 177 12.08 -18.84 -14.20
N GLU A 178 10.90 -19.05 -13.65
CA GLU A 178 9.80 -18.09 -13.66
C GLU A 178 9.41 -17.70 -12.24
N VAL A 179 9.27 -16.39 -12.01
CA VAL A 179 8.83 -15.84 -10.72
C VAL A 179 7.53 -15.08 -10.92
N GLU A 180 6.48 -15.50 -10.25
CA GLU A 180 5.16 -14.87 -10.33
C GLU A 180 4.85 -14.02 -9.11
N THR A 181 4.21 -12.87 -9.35
CA THR A 181 3.82 -11.88 -8.34
C THR A 181 2.39 -12.14 -7.88
N ILE A 182 2.16 -12.22 -6.56
CA ILE A 182 0.84 -12.39 -5.93
C ILE A 182 0.63 -11.23 -4.96
N ALA A 183 -0.53 -10.58 -4.99
CA ALA A 183 -0.83 -9.49 -4.07
C ALA A 183 -1.22 -10.01 -2.69
N VAL A 184 -0.60 -9.47 -1.65
CA VAL A 184 -0.93 -9.74 -0.24
C VAL A 184 -0.93 -8.43 0.56
N PRO A 185 -1.84 -7.50 0.23
CA PRO A 185 -1.92 -6.23 0.94
C PRO A 185 -2.39 -6.42 2.39
N GLY A 186 -1.91 -5.52 3.27
CA GLY A 186 -2.23 -5.54 4.70
C GLY A 186 -1.15 -4.86 5.51
N HIS A 187 0.07 -5.36 5.47
CA HIS A 187 1.23 -4.68 6.04
C HIS A 187 1.45 -3.31 5.37
N THR A 188 1.40 -3.28 4.04
CA THR A 188 1.19 -2.06 3.24
C THR A 188 0.08 -2.31 2.22
N VAL A 189 -0.45 -1.23 1.63
CA VAL A 189 -1.52 -1.30 0.62
C VAL A 189 -1.06 -2.01 -0.67
N GLY A 190 0.23 -2.01 -0.97
CA GLY A 190 0.79 -2.60 -2.19
C GLY A 190 1.73 -3.77 -1.93
N SER A 191 1.67 -4.39 -0.74
CA SER A 191 2.47 -5.58 -0.44
C SER A 191 2.19 -6.70 -1.42
N VAL A 192 3.26 -7.29 -1.95
CA VAL A 192 3.23 -8.45 -2.84
C VAL A 192 4.20 -9.52 -2.35
N VAL A 193 3.95 -10.75 -2.77
CA VAL A 193 4.85 -11.89 -2.57
C VAL A 193 5.26 -12.46 -3.93
N TYR A 194 6.37 -13.18 -3.98
CA TYR A 194 6.95 -13.73 -5.21
C TYR A 194 7.10 -15.23 -5.11
N PHE A 195 6.46 -15.97 -6.00
CA PHE A 195 6.55 -17.42 -6.05
C PHE A 195 7.49 -17.87 -7.18
N LEU A 196 8.53 -18.63 -6.84
CA LEU A 196 9.43 -19.23 -7.82
C LEU A 196 8.84 -20.59 -8.28
N LYS A 197 8.28 -20.59 -9.49
CA LYS A 197 7.60 -21.76 -10.07
C LYS A 197 8.51 -22.97 -10.22
N GLY A 198 7.98 -24.14 -9.89
CA GLY A 198 8.70 -25.40 -9.99
C GLY A 198 9.80 -25.62 -8.94
N HIS A 199 9.98 -24.67 -8.00
CA HIS A 199 10.96 -24.74 -6.94
C HIS A 199 10.32 -24.69 -5.54
N ASP A 200 9.01 -24.41 -5.46
CA ASP A 200 8.23 -24.34 -4.23
C ASP A 200 8.79 -23.34 -3.20
N LEU A 201 9.31 -22.19 -3.68
CA LEU A 201 9.84 -21.11 -2.87
C LEU A 201 8.95 -19.88 -2.97
N LEU A 202 8.56 -19.34 -1.80
CA LEU A 202 7.74 -18.14 -1.68
C LEU A 202 8.51 -17.06 -0.91
N PHE A 203 8.77 -15.92 -1.53
CA PHE A 203 9.44 -14.77 -0.94
C PHE A 203 8.39 -13.72 -0.56
N THR A 204 8.24 -13.42 0.72
CA THR A 204 7.04 -12.77 1.23
C THR A 204 7.25 -11.38 1.80
N GLY A 205 8.49 -10.93 1.95
CA GLY A 205 8.73 -9.68 2.68
C GLY A 205 8.03 -9.70 4.03
N ASP A 206 7.36 -8.61 4.38
CA ASP A 206 6.62 -8.47 5.63
C ASP A 206 5.14 -8.80 5.53
N ALA A 207 4.68 -9.20 4.34
CA ALA A 207 3.28 -9.56 4.14
C ALA A 207 2.88 -10.82 4.89
N ILE A 208 3.80 -11.81 4.99
CA ILE A 208 3.62 -13.06 5.74
C ILE A 208 5.00 -13.68 6.00
N GLY A 209 5.22 -14.33 7.13
CA GLY A 209 6.47 -15.05 7.39
C GLY A 209 7.54 -14.29 8.17
N SER A 210 7.30 -13.06 8.59
CA SER A 210 8.23 -12.34 9.48
C SER A 210 8.05 -12.73 10.94
N GLY A 211 9.14 -12.90 11.69
CA GLY A 211 9.16 -13.56 13.00
C GLY A 211 8.43 -12.84 14.13
N HIS A 212 8.36 -11.52 14.14
CA HIS A 212 7.55 -10.75 15.08
C HIS A 212 6.08 -10.64 14.66
N GLY A 213 5.70 -11.44 13.71
CA GLY A 213 4.40 -11.44 13.10
C GLY A 213 4.26 -10.33 12.04
N VAL A 214 3.16 -10.40 11.33
CA VAL A 214 2.78 -9.36 10.38
C VAL A 214 2.31 -8.13 11.14
N TRP A 215 2.92 -6.99 10.88
CA TRP A 215 2.53 -5.75 11.52
C TRP A 215 1.41 -5.09 10.74
N ILE A 216 0.27 -4.90 11.38
CA ILE A 216 -0.86 -4.14 10.87
C ILE A 216 -0.86 -2.78 11.57
N PHE A 217 -0.88 -1.69 10.81
CA PHE A 217 -0.70 -0.35 11.36
C PHE A 217 -2.03 0.39 11.59
N ASN A 218 -3.10 -0.04 10.93
CA ASN A 218 -4.41 0.59 11.00
C ASN A 218 -5.53 -0.38 10.56
N GLU A 219 -6.76 0.08 10.66
CA GLU A 219 -7.95 -0.70 10.30
C GLU A 219 -7.97 -1.05 8.80
N ASP A 220 -7.56 -0.14 7.92
CA ASP A 220 -7.50 -0.38 6.48
C ASP A 220 -6.50 -1.48 6.12
N GLY A 221 -5.35 -1.52 6.81
CA GLY A 221 -4.38 -2.61 6.66
C GLY A 221 -5.00 -3.96 6.98
N PHE A 222 -5.75 -4.08 8.08
CA PHE A 222 -6.43 -5.32 8.41
C PHE A 222 -7.59 -5.63 7.48
N TYR A 223 -8.35 -4.63 7.08
CA TYR A 223 -9.40 -4.72 6.06
C TYR A 223 -8.90 -5.37 4.77
N ASN A 224 -7.74 -4.95 4.30
CA ASN A 224 -7.08 -5.54 3.14
C ASN A 224 -6.61 -6.97 3.43
N TYR A 225 -6.00 -7.19 4.60
CA TYR A 225 -5.38 -8.45 4.97
C TYR A 225 -6.38 -9.61 5.10
N VAL A 226 -7.60 -9.31 5.54
CA VAL A 226 -8.71 -10.26 5.64
C VAL A 226 -9.04 -10.92 4.30
N SER A 227 -8.91 -10.22 3.19
CA SER A 227 -9.10 -10.78 1.85
C SER A 227 -7.82 -11.36 1.26
N ALA A 228 -6.69 -10.74 1.55
CA ALA A 228 -5.42 -11.08 0.94
C ALA A 228 -4.88 -12.46 1.36
N VAL A 229 -5.02 -12.81 2.65
CA VAL A 229 -4.52 -14.13 3.12
C VAL A 229 -5.34 -15.30 2.56
N PRO A 230 -6.69 -15.29 2.58
CA PRO A 230 -7.47 -16.30 1.87
C PRO A 230 -7.15 -16.39 0.38
N HIS A 231 -6.99 -15.25 -0.30
CA HIS A 231 -6.61 -15.21 -1.71
C HIS A 231 -5.26 -15.92 -1.96
N LEU A 232 -4.24 -15.64 -1.13
CA LEU A 232 -2.96 -16.34 -1.22
C LEU A 232 -3.11 -17.85 -1.04
N VAL A 233 -3.94 -18.30 -0.07
CA VAL A 233 -4.20 -19.73 0.15
C VAL A 233 -4.87 -20.35 -1.08
N GLU A 234 -5.92 -19.71 -1.61
CA GLU A 234 -6.62 -20.15 -2.82
C GLU A 234 -5.65 -20.26 -4.01
N TRP A 235 -4.81 -19.25 -4.21
CA TRP A 235 -3.79 -19.25 -5.26
C TRP A 235 -2.79 -20.41 -5.11
N LEU A 236 -2.27 -20.64 -3.89
CA LEU A 236 -1.31 -21.72 -3.62
C LEU A 236 -1.94 -23.11 -3.75
N GLU A 237 -3.21 -23.25 -3.41
CA GLU A 237 -3.95 -24.52 -3.48
C GLU A 237 -4.52 -24.81 -4.88
N ASP A 238 -4.51 -23.84 -5.80
CA ASP A 238 -4.97 -24.04 -7.17
C ASP A 238 -3.99 -24.96 -7.92
N PRO A 239 -4.47 -26.12 -8.40
CA PRO A 239 -3.62 -27.07 -9.12
C PRO A 239 -2.99 -26.49 -10.40
N GLU A 240 -3.59 -25.45 -11.00
CA GLU A 240 -3.07 -24.81 -12.22
C GLU A 240 -1.76 -24.06 -11.94
N ASN A 241 -1.53 -23.61 -10.70
CA ASN A 241 -0.30 -22.91 -10.30
C ASN A 241 0.87 -23.88 -10.02
N GLY A 242 0.60 -25.18 -9.92
CA GLY A 242 1.62 -26.25 -9.86
C GLY A 242 2.47 -26.25 -8.57
N VAL A 243 1.94 -25.71 -7.48
CA VAL A 243 2.65 -25.63 -6.17
C VAL A 243 2.65 -26.98 -5.48
N ASN A 244 3.82 -27.44 -5.03
CA ASN A 244 3.90 -28.60 -4.15
C ASN A 244 3.81 -28.15 -2.69
N LEU A 245 2.60 -28.18 -2.13
CA LEU A 245 2.30 -27.67 -0.79
C LEU A 245 3.13 -28.32 0.32
N ASP A 246 3.48 -29.61 0.17
CA ASP A 246 4.30 -30.35 1.14
C ASP A 246 5.77 -29.90 1.15
N LYS A 247 6.22 -29.25 0.08
CA LYS A 247 7.60 -28.77 -0.07
C LYS A 247 7.73 -27.26 -0.01
N LEU A 248 6.61 -26.55 0.02
CA LEU A 248 6.60 -25.10 0.04
C LEU A 248 7.45 -24.57 1.19
N GLN A 249 8.37 -23.66 0.87
CA GLN A 249 9.21 -22.95 1.82
C GLN A 249 8.94 -21.45 1.72
N VAL A 250 8.70 -20.80 2.86
CA VAL A 250 8.41 -19.37 2.97
C VAL A 250 9.63 -18.64 3.50
N TYR A 251 10.07 -17.65 2.74
CA TYR A 251 11.18 -16.76 3.05
C TYR A 251 10.67 -15.33 3.27
N GLY A 252 10.59 -14.91 4.53
CA GLY A 252 10.11 -13.58 4.93
C GLY A 252 11.15 -12.48 4.73
N GLY A 253 10.73 -11.24 4.95
CA GLY A 253 11.61 -10.07 4.85
C GLY A 253 12.59 -9.93 6.02
N HIS A 254 12.29 -10.57 7.14
CA HIS A 254 13.13 -10.70 8.33
C HIS A 254 13.26 -12.19 8.68
N TYR A 255 13.83 -12.95 7.76
CA TYR A 255 13.86 -14.41 7.79
C TYR A 255 14.52 -14.99 9.05
N TRP A 256 15.57 -14.35 9.57
CA TRP A 256 16.23 -14.76 10.82
C TRP A 256 15.27 -14.80 12.02
N GLN A 257 14.19 -14.00 11.99
CA GLN A 257 13.19 -13.95 13.07
C GLN A 257 12.40 -15.25 13.21
N LYS A 258 12.44 -16.15 12.25
CA LYS A 258 11.85 -17.48 12.35
C LYS A 258 12.37 -18.27 13.57
N ASP A 259 13.59 -18.00 14.02
CA ASP A 259 14.18 -18.64 15.19
C ASP A 259 13.45 -18.26 16.48
N TRP A 260 12.80 -17.11 16.50
CA TRP A 260 11.95 -16.66 17.60
C TRP A 260 10.63 -17.42 17.71
N LEU A 261 10.18 -18.06 16.64
CA LEU A 261 8.94 -18.85 16.62
C LEU A 261 9.09 -20.22 17.26
N ASN A 262 10.26 -20.56 17.79
CA ASN A 262 10.58 -21.86 18.37
C ASN A 262 10.28 -23.05 17.43
N LEU A 263 10.48 -22.87 16.15
CA LEU A 263 10.33 -23.94 15.18
C LEU A 263 11.32 -25.08 15.48
N PRO A 264 10.97 -26.35 15.22
CA PRO A 264 11.91 -27.44 15.31
C PRO A 264 13.15 -27.15 14.44
N LYS A 265 14.33 -27.46 14.96
CA LYS A 265 15.59 -27.20 14.26
C LYS A 265 15.57 -27.73 12.82
N GLY A 266 15.86 -26.89 11.88
CA GLY A 266 15.87 -27.20 10.44
C GLY A 266 14.50 -27.24 9.78
N ARG A 267 13.43 -26.85 10.48
CA ARG A 267 12.11 -26.65 9.87
C ARG A 267 11.99 -25.23 9.34
N GLU A 268 11.64 -25.11 8.08
CA GLU A 268 11.27 -23.84 7.45
C GLU A 268 9.77 -23.58 7.63
N LEU A 269 9.36 -22.33 7.48
CA LEU A 269 7.94 -21.98 7.34
C LEU A 269 7.42 -22.55 6.02
N GLY A 270 6.20 -23.04 6.01
CA GLY A 270 5.59 -23.65 4.85
C GLY A 270 4.08 -23.45 4.82
N MET A 271 3.37 -24.30 4.07
CA MET A 271 1.93 -24.17 3.91
C MET A 271 1.16 -24.22 5.24
N ASP A 272 1.63 -25.01 6.22
CA ASP A 272 1.01 -25.07 7.54
C ASP A 272 0.97 -23.71 8.22
N TYR A 273 2.08 -22.94 8.13
CA TYR A 273 2.16 -21.58 8.67
C TYR A 273 1.17 -20.63 7.97
N ILE A 274 1.04 -20.74 6.63
CA ILE A 274 0.11 -19.89 5.87
C ILE A 274 -1.34 -20.21 6.24
N ARG A 275 -1.70 -21.49 6.44
CA ARG A 275 -3.02 -21.88 6.92
C ARG A 275 -3.28 -21.44 8.36
N GLU A 276 -2.28 -21.51 9.24
CA GLU A 276 -2.37 -20.96 10.59
C GLU A 276 -2.62 -19.44 10.55
N MET A 277 -2.01 -18.70 9.60
CA MET A 277 -2.26 -17.29 9.40
C MET A 277 -3.68 -17.01 8.89
N GLN A 278 -4.18 -17.81 7.94
CA GLN A 278 -5.57 -17.69 7.47
C GLN A 278 -6.58 -17.89 8.61
N GLU A 279 -6.37 -18.91 9.43
CA GLU A 279 -7.21 -19.16 10.60
C GLU A 279 -7.07 -18.05 11.65
N LEU A 280 -5.86 -17.50 11.86
CA LEU A 280 -5.65 -16.36 12.75
C LEU A 280 -6.43 -15.12 12.31
N VAL A 281 -6.39 -14.81 11.01
CA VAL A 281 -7.15 -13.69 10.44
C VAL A 281 -8.65 -13.88 10.69
N ASN A 282 -9.19 -15.07 10.46
CA ASN A 282 -10.59 -15.41 10.76
C ASN A 282 -10.92 -15.25 12.26
N GLN A 283 -10.03 -15.71 13.14
CA GLN A 283 -10.19 -15.54 14.59
C GLN A 283 -10.13 -14.07 15.03
N MET A 284 -9.32 -13.25 14.37
CA MET A 284 -9.28 -11.80 14.62
C MET A 284 -10.57 -11.12 14.18
N GLU A 285 -11.14 -11.48 13.03
CA GLU A 285 -12.44 -10.98 12.57
C GLU A 285 -13.56 -11.33 13.55
N THR A 286 -13.58 -12.56 14.05
CA THR A 286 -14.61 -13.03 14.99
C THR A 286 -14.34 -12.66 16.46
N GLY A 287 -13.18 -12.08 16.76
CA GLY A 287 -12.78 -11.71 18.11
C GLY A 287 -12.41 -12.89 19.01
N THR A 288 -12.08 -14.05 18.44
CA THR A 288 -11.73 -15.29 19.15
C THR A 288 -10.23 -15.57 19.20
N ALA A 289 -9.40 -14.75 18.52
CA ALA A 289 -7.95 -14.90 18.52
C ALA A 289 -7.35 -14.81 19.93
N ALA A 290 -6.39 -15.69 20.22
CA ALA A 290 -5.60 -15.57 21.44
C ALA A 290 -4.70 -14.33 21.38
N THR A 291 -4.63 -13.59 22.47
CA THR A 291 -3.86 -12.35 22.55
C THR A 291 -2.88 -12.33 23.72
N GLU A 292 -1.74 -11.68 23.51
CA GLU A 292 -0.78 -11.37 24.56
C GLU A 292 -0.16 -9.99 24.34
N PRO A 293 0.34 -9.30 25.39
CA PRO A 293 1.01 -8.01 25.22
C PRO A 293 2.24 -8.13 24.30
N SER A 294 2.38 -7.20 23.38
CA SER A 294 3.60 -7.07 22.56
C SER A 294 4.71 -6.41 23.38
N ASN A 295 5.95 -6.87 23.17
CA ASN A 295 7.14 -6.29 23.77
C ASN A 295 7.85 -5.28 22.86
N LEU A 296 7.22 -4.88 21.73
CA LEU A 296 7.82 -3.97 20.77
C LEU A 296 7.91 -2.52 21.26
N GLY A 297 7.08 -2.14 22.26
CA GLY A 297 7.04 -0.77 22.79
C GLY A 297 6.63 0.29 21.76
N ARG A 298 5.86 -0.09 20.73
CA ARG A 298 5.40 0.78 19.65
C ARG A 298 3.90 1.00 19.74
N ASN A 299 3.48 2.26 19.63
CA ASN A 299 2.07 2.64 19.57
C ASN A 299 1.41 2.03 18.33
N GLY A 300 0.22 1.46 18.50
CA GLY A 300 -0.50 0.75 17.45
C GLY A 300 -0.10 -0.73 17.27
N LEU A 301 0.97 -1.19 17.96
CA LEU A 301 1.50 -2.55 17.89
C LEU A 301 1.63 -3.18 19.29
N GLU A 302 0.67 -2.91 20.19
CA GLU A 302 0.74 -3.30 21.60
C GLU A 302 0.35 -4.76 21.85
N THR A 303 -0.24 -5.44 20.84
CA THR A 303 -0.83 -6.77 21.02
C THR A 303 -0.32 -7.74 19.97
N TYR A 304 0.12 -8.92 20.40
CA TYR A 304 0.27 -10.09 19.54
C TYR A 304 -1.03 -10.87 19.51
N PHE A 305 -1.56 -11.09 18.32
CA PHE A 305 -2.62 -12.05 18.04
C PHE A 305 -1.96 -13.33 17.54
N ARG A 306 -2.35 -14.50 18.07
CA ARG A 306 -1.65 -15.76 17.80
C ARG A 306 -2.59 -16.90 17.43
N ASN A 307 -2.13 -17.71 16.48
CA ASN A 307 -2.66 -19.05 16.22
C ASN A 307 -1.51 -19.97 15.76
N GLY A 308 -1.15 -20.96 16.59
CA GLY A 308 0.01 -21.78 16.31
C GLY A 308 1.31 -20.96 16.21
N THR A 309 1.97 -21.02 15.06
CA THR A 309 3.17 -20.23 14.75
C THR A 309 2.84 -18.88 14.10
N ALA A 310 1.61 -18.67 13.65
CA ALA A 310 1.19 -17.42 13.04
C ALA A 310 0.99 -16.32 14.07
N ILE A 311 1.48 -15.15 13.74
CA ILE A 311 1.38 -13.95 14.58
C ILE A 311 0.99 -12.75 13.71
N VAL A 312 -0.01 -12.01 14.17
CA VAL A 312 -0.29 -10.64 13.71
C VAL A 312 -0.07 -9.71 14.88
N THR A 313 0.66 -8.63 14.67
CA THR A 313 0.92 -7.60 15.68
C THR A 313 0.14 -6.35 15.33
N TRP A 314 -0.77 -5.96 16.23
CA TRP A 314 -1.66 -4.83 16.04
C TRP A 314 -2.18 -4.29 17.38
N SER A 315 -3.00 -3.24 17.35
CA SER A 315 -3.73 -2.74 18.52
C SER A 315 -5.02 -3.54 18.74
N ALA A 316 -5.23 -4.02 19.96
CA ALA A 316 -6.48 -4.71 20.31
C ALA A 316 -7.70 -3.78 20.22
N ASP A 317 -7.53 -2.51 20.60
CA ASP A 317 -8.59 -1.50 20.54
C ASP A 317 -9.01 -1.21 19.08
N GLN A 318 -8.03 -1.09 18.17
CA GLN A 318 -8.30 -0.94 16.73
C GLN A 318 -8.96 -2.20 16.14
N ALA A 319 -8.55 -3.39 16.57
CA ALA A 319 -9.17 -4.64 16.12
C ALA A 319 -10.63 -4.74 16.57
N GLU A 320 -10.96 -4.28 17.79
CA GLU A 320 -12.35 -4.21 18.25
C GLU A 320 -13.16 -3.21 17.43
N LYS A 321 -12.60 -2.05 17.15
CA LYS A 321 -13.22 -1.02 16.32
C LYS A 321 -13.47 -1.53 14.89
N TYR A 322 -12.49 -2.20 14.30
CA TYR A 322 -12.62 -2.85 13.00
C TYR A 322 -13.82 -3.82 12.96
N ARG A 323 -13.93 -4.71 13.94
CA ARG A 323 -15.06 -5.66 14.02
C ARG A 323 -16.42 -4.95 14.06
N GLY A 324 -16.50 -3.81 14.76
CA GLY A 324 -17.72 -3.01 14.78
C GLY A 324 -18.08 -2.39 13.43
N ASN A 325 -17.08 -2.07 12.64
CA ASN A 325 -17.24 -1.33 11.38
C ASN A 325 -17.34 -2.21 10.14
N TYR A 326 -16.55 -3.29 10.04
CA TYR A 326 -16.30 -3.97 8.77
C TYR A 326 -16.64 -5.46 8.73
N ALA A 327 -16.41 -6.23 9.78
CA ALA A 327 -16.23 -7.68 9.74
C ALA A 327 -17.34 -8.53 9.08
N GLU A 328 -18.56 -8.04 8.94
CA GLU A 328 -19.69 -8.82 8.38
C GLU A 328 -20.26 -8.26 7.07
N LYS A 329 -19.58 -7.26 6.46
CA LYS A 329 -20.17 -6.48 5.35
C LYS A 329 -19.53 -6.69 3.99
N PHE A 330 -18.52 -7.55 3.88
CA PHE A 330 -17.83 -7.80 2.61
C PHE A 330 -18.72 -8.60 1.65
N VAL A 331 -18.87 -8.14 0.41
CA VAL A 331 -19.68 -8.77 -0.63
C VAL A 331 -18.89 -9.12 -1.88
N LEU A 332 -17.82 -8.40 -2.18
CA LEU A 332 -16.94 -8.64 -3.32
C LEU A 332 -15.51 -8.26 -2.95
N ARG A 333 -14.55 -9.14 -3.23
CA ARG A 333 -13.13 -8.93 -2.98
C ARG A 333 -12.36 -9.08 -4.28
N ASP A 334 -11.52 -8.13 -4.57
CA ASP A 334 -10.63 -8.09 -5.72
C ASP A 334 -9.28 -7.49 -5.33
N GLN A 335 -8.25 -7.72 -6.13
CA GLN A 335 -6.90 -7.21 -5.87
C GLN A 335 -6.79 -5.68 -5.84
N ASP A 336 -7.67 -4.99 -6.54
CA ASP A 336 -7.65 -3.52 -6.62
C ASP A 336 -8.66 -2.85 -5.69
N VAL A 337 -9.82 -3.49 -5.45
CA VAL A 337 -10.92 -2.91 -4.66
C VAL A 337 -11.66 -4.00 -3.87
N VAL A 338 -11.95 -3.72 -2.62
CA VAL A 338 -12.83 -4.56 -1.81
C VAL A 338 -14.14 -3.83 -1.57
N PHE A 339 -15.26 -4.42 -1.99
CA PHE A 339 -16.59 -3.86 -1.82
C PHE A 339 -17.28 -4.41 -0.57
N ARG A 340 -17.85 -3.51 0.21
CA ARG A 340 -18.72 -3.82 1.33
C ARG A 340 -20.10 -3.21 1.11
N GLN A 341 -21.10 -3.81 1.72
CA GLN A 341 -22.48 -3.32 1.66
C GLN A 341 -22.71 -2.23 2.70
N ILE A 342 -23.22 -1.08 2.26
CA ILE A 342 -23.72 0.00 3.13
C ILE A 342 -25.16 -0.29 3.53
N ASP A 343 -25.99 -0.62 2.54
CA ASP A 343 -27.36 -1.09 2.68
C ASP A 343 -27.70 -2.08 1.53
N GLU A 344 -28.93 -2.55 1.46
CA GLU A 344 -29.37 -3.60 0.52
C GLU A 344 -29.00 -3.31 -0.95
N HIS A 345 -28.95 -2.01 -1.34
CA HIS A 345 -28.73 -1.55 -2.71
C HIS A 345 -27.62 -0.49 -2.82
N THR A 346 -26.72 -0.46 -1.86
CA THR A 346 -25.61 0.49 -1.86
C THR A 346 -24.33 -0.17 -1.37
N TRP A 347 -23.27 -0.04 -2.15
CA TRP A 347 -21.94 -0.59 -1.82
C TRP A 347 -20.90 0.51 -1.81
N GLU A 348 -19.89 0.32 -0.99
CA GLU A 348 -18.66 1.11 -0.98
C GLU A 348 -17.50 0.20 -1.33
N GLY A 349 -16.71 0.58 -2.34
CA GLY A 349 -15.45 -0.02 -2.71
C GLY A 349 -14.29 0.81 -2.17
N ASN A 350 -13.42 0.16 -1.40
CA ASN A 350 -12.23 0.76 -0.82
C ASN A 350 -11.15 -0.33 -0.68
N GLY A 351 -10.13 -0.09 0.12
CA GLY A 351 -9.02 -1.02 0.28
C GLY A 351 -8.17 -1.07 -0.99
N HIS A 352 -7.03 -1.69 -0.98
CA HIS A 352 -6.07 -1.84 -2.09
C HIS A 352 -5.82 -0.58 -2.96
N LEU A 353 -6.57 0.50 -2.78
CA LEU A 353 -6.43 1.76 -3.51
C LEU A 353 -5.33 2.63 -2.88
N VAL A 354 -4.63 3.41 -3.72
CA VAL A 354 -3.36 4.08 -3.34
C VAL A 354 -3.51 5.04 -2.17
N TYR A 355 -4.67 5.68 -2.05
CA TYR A 355 -4.95 6.68 -1.01
C TYR A 355 -6.13 6.29 -0.12
N ASN A 356 -6.58 5.01 -0.17
CA ASN A 356 -7.78 4.51 0.48
C ASN A 356 -9.03 5.32 0.13
N GLU A 357 -9.09 5.77 -1.11
CA GLU A 357 -10.26 6.45 -1.66
C GLU A 357 -11.42 5.49 -1.85
N SER A 358 -12.63 6.02 -1.83
CA SER A 358 -13.86 5.27 -1.90
C SER A 358 -14.58 5.41 -3.24
N ILE A 359 -15.08 4.29 -3.74
CA ILE A 359 -15.96 4.20 -4.90
C ILE A 359 -17.35 3.80 -4.38
N TYR A 360 -18.40 4.48 -4.80
CA TYR A 360 -19.75 4.13 -4.37
C TYR A 360 -20.58 3.59 -5.54
N VAL A 361 -21.32 2.52 -5.29
CA VAL A 361 -22.25 1.92 -6.24
C VAL A 361 -23.66 2.01 -5.64
N VAL A 362 -24.53 2.77 -6.28
CA VAL A 362 -25.87 3.10 -5.80
C VAL A 362 -26.89 2.57 -6.79
N GLU A 363 -27.64 1.54 -6.40
CA GLU A 363 -28.56 0.85 -7.26
C GLU A 363 -30.01 1.31 -7.04
N GLY A 364 -30.73 1.60 -8.12
CA GLY A 364 -32.20 1.73 -8.17
C GLY A 364 -32.82 0.54 -8.90
N ASN A 365 -34.11 0.63 -9.24
CA ASN A 365 -34.79 -0.48 -9.93
C ASN A 365 -34.31 -0.67 -11.37
N ASP A 366 -33.95 0.40 -12.08
CA ASP A 366 -33.69 0.38 -13.52
C ASP A 366 -32.21 0.62 -13.88
N LYS A 367 -31.45 1.32 -13.03
CA LYS A 367 -30.08 1.76 -13.28
C LYS A 367 -29.26 1.77 -12.00
N VAL A 368 -27.96 1.81 -12.19
CA VAL A 368 -26.99 2.02 -11.11
C VAL A 368 -26.17 3.27 -11.37
N LEU A 369 -25.92 4.06 -10.33
CA LEU A 369 -24.98 5.17 -10.33
C LEU A 369 -23.70 4.73 -9.64
N VAL A 370 -22.57 4.80 -10.36
CA VAL A 370 -21.23 4.65 -9.80
C VAL A 370 -20.66 6.04 -9.56
N ILE A 371 -20.26 6.31 -8.33
CA ILE A 371 -19.72 7.60 -7.90
C ILE A 371 -18.24 7.40 -7.59
N ASP A 372 -17.40 8.14 -8.31
CA ASP A 372 -15.94 8.03 -8.34
C ASP A 372 -15.42 6.68 -8.85
N ALA A 373 -14.15 6.63 -9.19
CA ALA A 373 -13.56 5.50 -9.89
C ALA A 373 -12.18 5.08 -9.34
N GLY A 374 -11.83 5.55 -8.13
CA GLY A 374 -10.58 5.23 -7.47
C GLY A 374 -9.33 5.63 -8.25
N SER A 375 -8.18 5.19 -7.76
CA SER A 375 -6.89 5.31 -8.46
C SER A 375 -6.57 4.01 -9.20
N ARG A 376 -6.39 4.08 -10.52
CA ARG A 376 -5.81 2.99 -11.34
C ARG A 376 -6.56 1.64 -11.32
N VAL A 377 -7.88 1.66 -11.23
CA VAL A 377 -8.70 0.44 -11.34
C VAL A 377 -8.99 0.19 -12.82
N SER A 378 -8.34 -0.79 -13.44
CA SER A 378 -8.40 -1.04 -14.89
C SER A 378 -9.59 -1.89 -15.35
N HIS A 379 -10.39 -2.41 -14.44
CA HIS A 379 -11.51 -3.32 -14.69
C HIS A 379 -12.72 -3.02 -13.80
N LEU A 380 -12.90 -1.77 -13.41
CA LEU A 380 -14.00 -1.34 -12.54
C LEU A 380 -15.38 -1.69 -13.11
N ASP A 381 -15.55 -1.66 -14.42
CA ASP A 381 -16.78 -2.10 -15.10
C ASP A 381 -17.15 -3.56 -14.79
N LYS A 382 -16.15 -4.45 -14.72
CA LYS A 382 -16.36 -5.86 -14.37
C LYS A 382 -16.69 -6.04 -12.90
N LEU A 383 -16.07 -5.27 -12.02
CA LEU A 383 -16.36 -5.30 -10.59
C LEU A 383 -17.78 -4.81 -10.31
N VAL A 384 -18.20 -3.72 -10.95
CA VAL A 384 -19.59 -3.24 -10.87
C VAL A 384 -20.56 -4.29 -11.43
N ALA A 385 -20.22 -4.93 -12.57
CA ALA A 385 -21.05 -5.99 -13.15
C ALA A 385 -21.16 -7.25 -12.28
N ALA A 386 -20.23 -7.48 -11.36
CA ALA A 386 -20.34 -8.55 -10.36
C ALA A 386 -21.30 -8.20 -9.21
N LEU A 387 -21.59 -6.92 -8.98
CA LEU A 387 -22.53 -6.45 -7.95
C LEU A 387 -23.96 -6.31 -8.50
N THR A 388 -24.11 -5.92 -9.78
CA THR A 388 -25.41 -5.60 -10.40
C THR A 388 -25.37 -5.83 -11.90
N ASP A 389 -26.51 -6.21 -12.48
CA ASP A 389 -26.68 -6.41 -13.93
C ASP A 389 -27.32 -5.19 -14.64
N LYS A 390 -27.55 -4.10 -13.90
CA LYS A 390 -28.25 -2.91 -14.40
C LYS A 390 -27.35 -1.97 -15.19
N PRO A 391 -27.89 -1.17 -16.12
CA PRO A 391 -27.15 -0.15 -16.84
C PRO A 391 -26.47 0.85 -15.90
N VAL A 392 -25.18 1.13 -16.16
CA VAL A 392 -24.33 1.98 -15.32
C VAL A 392 -24.34 3.44 -15.80
N ILE A 393 -24.47 4.36 -14.86
CA ILE A 393 -24.14 5.78 -15.00
C ILE A 393 -22.87 6.00 -14.19
N MET A 394 -21.78 6.47 -14.82
CA MET A 394 -20.54 6.82 -14.15
C MET A 394 -20.50 8.33 -13.89
N ALA A 395 -20.37 8.76 -12.63
CA ALA A 395 -20.30 10.15 -12.23
C ALA A 395 -19.19 10.41 -11.21
N LEU A 396 -18.61 11.61 -11.25
CA LEU A 396 -17.50 11.99 -10.39
C LEU A 396 -17.91 13.07 -9.40
N THR A 397 -17.44 12.95 -8.17
CA THR A 397 -17.53 14.03 -7.19
C THR A 397 -16.62 15.19 -7.56
N HIS A 398 -15.43 14.88 -8.12
CA HIS A 398 -14.45 15.86 -8.61
C HIS A 398 -13.39 15.18 -9.51
N GLY A 399 -12.44 15.98 -10.03
CA GLY A 399 -11.51 15.53 -11.08
C GLY A 399 -10.12 15.08 -10.62
N HIS A 400 -9.84 14.88 -9.34
CA HIS A 400 -8.50 14.42 -8.90
C HIS A 400 -8.19 12.99 -9.32
N GLY A 401 -6.89 12.69 -9.44
CA GLY A 401 -6.38 11.45 -10.01
C GLY A 401 -6.77 10.18 -9.28
N ASP A 402 -7.02 10.28 -7.98
CA ASP A 402 -7.46 9.21 -7.11
C ASP A 402 -8.99 8.95 -7.17
N HIS A 403 -9.74 9.80 -7.86
CA HIS A 403 -11.18 9.62 -8.10
C HIS A 403 -11.53 9.30 -9.56
N ILE A 404 -10.57 9.44 -10.47
CA ILE A 404 -10.81 9.26 -11.92
C ILE A 404 -10.04 8.07 -12.53
N GLY A 405 -9.33 7.28 -11.74
CA GLY A 405 -8.40 6.26 -12.25
C GLY A 405 -9.07 5.16 -13.07
N GLY A 406 -10.30 4.78 -12.73
CA GLY A 406 -11.07 3.73 -13.39
C GLY A 406 -12.06 4.22 -14.46
N ILE A 407 -12.16 5.53 -14.75
CA ILE A 407 -13.17 6.05 -15.71
C ILE A 407 -13.00 5.51 -17.13
N GLY A 408 -11.79 5.11 -17.50
CA GLY A 408 -11.50 4.50 -18.80
C GLY A 408 -12.26 3.20 -19.09
N CYS A 409 -12.84 2.57 -18.06
CA CYS A 409 -13.69 1.38 -18.20
C CYS A 409 -15.10 1.72 -18.72
N PHE A 410 -15.50 2.99 -18.72
CA PHE A 410 -16.86 3.43 -19.06
C PHE A 410 -16.85 4.29 -20.34
N PRO A 411 -17.86 4.17 -21.22
CA PRO A 411 -17.93 4.91 -22.47
C PRO A 411 -18.27 6.40 -22.28
N GLU A 412 -18.87 6.74 -21.15
CA GLU A 412 -19.22 8.13 -20.80
C GLU A 412 -19.11 8.36 -19.29
N VAL A 413 -18.80 9.60 -18.92
CA VAL A 413 -18.65 10.05 -17.53
C VAL A 413 -19.36 11.38 -17.33
N TRP A 414 -19.92 11.58 -16.14
CA TRP A 414 -20.50 12.84 -15.69
C TRP A 414 -19.53 13.54 -14.72
N VAL A 415 -19.20 14.81 -15.00
CA VAL A 415 -18.32 15.63 -14.16
C VAL A 415 -18.79 17.08 -14.21
N HIS A 416 -18.54 17.86 -13.14
CA HIS A 416 -18.80 19.28 -13.20
C HIS A 416 -17.86 19.98 -14.20
N PRO A 417 -18.36 20.93 -15.04
CA PRO A 417 -17.54 21.56 -16.11
C PRO A 417 -16.21 22.17 -15.64
N ALA A 418 -16.17 22.67 -14.39
CA ALA A 418 -14.95 23.27 -13.85
C ALA A 418 -13.79 22.28 -13.66
N ASP A 419 -14.08 20.98 -13.55
CA ASP A 419 -13.08 19.92 -13.38
C ASP A 419 -12.84 19.09 -14.66
N GLU A 420 -13.59 19.33 -15.75
CA GLU A 420 -13.43 18.60 -17.02
C GLU A 420 -11.96 18.58 -17.51
N SER A 421 -11.25 19.68 -17.35
CA SER A 421 -9.85 19.79 -17.77
C SER A 421 -8.89 18.83 -17.03
N MET A 422 -9.31 18.21 -15.92
CA MET A 422 -8.56 17.21 -15.16
C MET A 422 -8.62 15.83 -15.81
N LEU A 423 -9.63 15.54 -16.65
CA LEU A 423 -9.85 14.28 -17.33
C LEU A 423 -9.02 14.14 -18.63
N ARG A 424 -7.77 14.61 -18.63
CA ARG A 424 -6.92 14.81 -19.84
C ARG A 424 -6.65 13.56 -20.67
N ARG A 425 -6.78 12.36 -20.09
CA ARG A 425 -6.51 11.07 -20.77
C ARG A 425 -7.78 10.26 -21.02
N TYR A 426 -8.93 10.80 -20.69
CA TYR A 426 -10.19 10.13 -20.95
C TYR A 426 -10.62 10.36 -22.39
N GLU A 427 -10.88 9.28 -23.13
CA GLU A 427 -11.25 9.30 -24.56
C GLU A 427 -12.76 9.12 -24.78
N GLY A 428 -13.52 8.83 -23.70
CA GLY A 428 -14.96 8.67 -23.73
C GLY A 428 -15.70 10.00 -23.77
N LYS A 429 -17.01 9.92 -23.75
CA LYS A 429 -17.89 11.10 -23.75
C LYS A 429 -17.95 11.73 -22.36
N VAL A 430 -17.70 13.02 -22.26
CA VAL A 430 -17.87 13.81 -21.05
C VAL A 430 -19.26 14.48 -21.06
N ASN A 431 -20.04 14.24 -20.03
CA ASN A 431 -21.32 14.91 -19.74
C ASN A 431 -21.12 15.85 -18.55
N HIS A 432 -21.87 16.98 -18.54
CA HIS A 432 -21.72 17.98 -17.51
C HIS A 432 -22.77 17.83 -16.42
N LEU A 433 -22.31 17.83 -15.16
CA LEU A 433 -23.17 17.92 -13.99
C LEU A 433 -23.64 19.35 -13.78
N GLU A 434 -24.89 19.52 -13.42
CA GLU A 434 -25.51 20.78 -13.05
C GLU A 434 -25.99 20.75 -11.58
N ASP A 435 -25.95 21.89 -10.91
CA ASP A 435 -26.47 22.05 -9.56
C ASP A 435 -27.99 21.79 -9.54
N GLY A 436 -28.45 20.92 -8.66
CA GLY A 436 -29.84 20.47 -8.60
C GLY A 436 -30.24 19.41 -9.64
N GLN A 437 -29.29 18.90 -10.44
CA GLN A 437 -29.55 17.77 -11.34
C GLN A 437 -29.96 16.54 -10.55
N VAL A 438 -30.89 15.76 -11.08
CA VAL A 438 -31.37 14.51 -10.45
C VAL A 438 -31.10 13.33 -11.39
N PHE A 439 -30.42 12.31 -10.88
CA PHE A 439 -30.35 11.00 -11.51
C PHE A 439 -31.52 10.15 -11.00
N ASP A 440 -32.45 9.82 -11.90
CA ASP A 440 -33.51 8.86 -11.61
C ASP A 440 -33.02 7.45 -11.97
N LEU A 441 -32.85 6.63 -10.94
CA LEU A 441 -32.38 5.26 -11.07
C LEU A 441 -33.52 4.20 -11.13
N GLY A 442 -34.76 4.67 -11.26
CA GLY A 442 -35.94 3.85 -11.17
C GLY A 442 -36.41 3.69 -9.73
N GLY A 443 -37.22 4.64 -9.25
CA GLY A 443 -37.72 4.67 -7.88
C GLY A 443 -36.73 5.10 -6.80
N ARG A 444 -35.51 5.47 -7.18
CA ARG A 444 -34.46 6.06 -6.33
C ARG A 444 -33.88 7.26 -7.03
N GLN A 445 -33.85 8.41 -6.36
CA GLN A 445 -33.42 9.67 -6.92
C GLN A 445 -32.19 10.22 -6.20
N ILE A 446 -31.12 10.46 -6.97
CA ILE A 446 -29.88 11.02 -6.46
C ILE A 446 -29.73 12.45 -6.98
N GLU A 447 -29.73 13.44 -6.07
CA GLU A 447 -29.64 14.85 -6.41
C GLU A 447 -28.22 15.38 -6.24
N VAL A 448 -27.76 16.18 -7.19
CA VAL A 448 -26.43 16.79 -7.21
C VAL A 448 -26.48 18.16 -6.55
N LEU A 449 -25.62 18.43 -5.58
CA LEU A 449 -25.38 19.76 -5.03
C LEU A 449 -23.96 20.20 -5.37
N TYR A 450 -23.81 21.40 -5.95
CA TYR A 450 -22.50 22.00 -6.20
C TYR A 450 -21.83 22.44 -4.87
N THR A 451 -20.67 21.86 -4.56
CA THR A 451 -19.94 22.03 -3.28
C THR A 451 -18.46 22.35 -3.51
N PRO A 452 -18.13 23.46 -4.17
CA PRO A 452 -16.75 23.85 -4.49
C PRO A 452 -15.94 24.17 -3.24
N GLY A 453 -14.61 24.01 -3.35
CA GLY A 453 -13.64 24.31 -2.28
C GLY A 453 -12.42 23.41 -2.38
N HIS A 454 -12.58 22.12 -2.27
CA HIS A 454 -11.52 21.17 -2.54
C HIS A 454 -11.04 21.27 -4.00
N THR A 455 -11.95 21.12 -4.95
CA THR A 455 -11.75 21.57 -6.35
C THR A 455 -12.78 22.61 -6.74
N ALA A 456 -12.57 23.25 -7.90
CA ALA A 456 -13.55 24.20 -8.45
C ALA A 456 -14.83 23.49 -8.92
N GLY A 457 -14.76 22.22 -9.25
CA GLY A 457 -15.86 21.40 -9.74
C GLY A 457 -16.42 20.39 -8.74
N SER A 458 -16.03 20.43 -7.46
CA SER A 458 -16.54 19.49 -6.46
C SER A 458 -18.07 19.55 -6.36
N VAL A 459 -18.68 18.36 -6.31
CA VAL A 459 -20.12 18.17 -6.08
C VAL A 459 -20.33 17.10 -5.00
N THR A 460 -21.51 17.16 -4.37
CA THR A 460 -22.02 16.14 -3.44
C THR A 460 -23.29 15.53 -4.01
N PHE A 461 -23.41 14.23 -3.97
CA PHE A 461 -24.60 13.48 -4.37
C PHE A 461 -25.45 13.17 -3.14
N PHE A 462 -26.76 13.42 -3.20
CA PHE A 462 -27.67 13.23 -2.07
C PHE A 462 -28.76 12.20 -2.39
N ASP A 463 -28.89 11.22 -1.53
CA ASP A 463 -29.99 10.27 -1.50
C ASP A 463 -30.95 10.65 -0.37
N LYS A 464 -32.02 11.35 -0.72
CA LYS A 464 -32.99 11.86 0.27
C LYS A 464 -33.79 10.75 0.93
N ASP A 465 -34.09 9.72 0.17
CA ASP A 465 -34.96 8.62 0.65
C ASP A 465 -34.23 7.72 1.65
N HIS A 466 -32.87 7.67 1.58
CA HIS A 466 -32.02 6.92 2.48
C HIS A 466 -31.33 7.79 3.54
N HIS A 467 -31.63 9.10 3.56
CA HIS A 467 -31.10 10.06 4.55
C HIS A 467 -29.57 10.19 4.62
N TYR A 468 -28.89 10.00 3.50
CA TYR A 468 -27.44 10.16 3.38
C TYR A 468 -27.02 10.75 2.02
N GLY A 469 -25.72 10.92 1.83
CA GLY A 469 -25.13 11.37 0.57
C GLY A 469 -23.68 10.96 0.44
N PHE A 470 -23.04 11.37 -0.68
CA PHE A 470 -21.66 11.07 -1.04
C PHE A 470 -20.96 12.37 -1.37
N SER A 471 -20.05 12.80 -0.50
CA SER A 471 -19.45 14.13 -0.57
C SER A 471 -18.13 14.20 -1.36
N GLY A 472 -17.56 13.08 -1.74
CA GLY A 472 -16.17 13.08 -2.19
C GLY A 472 -15.29 13.81 -1.16
N ASP A 473 -14.41 14.65 -1.61
CA ASP A 473 -13.48 15.41 -0.77
C ASP A 473 -13.97 16.82 -0.39
N ALA A 474 -15.24 17.12 -0.66
CA ALA A 474 -15.77 18.48 -0.43
C ALA A 474 -15.62 18.95 1.02
N PHE A 475 -15.64 18.02 1.99
CA PHE A 475 -15.47 18.25 3.44
C PHE A 475 -14.28 17.49 4.02
N GLY A 476 -13.52 16.74 3.19
CA GLY A 476 -12.18 16.22 3.44
C GLY A 476 -12.02 15.09 4.43
N SER A 477 -13.06 14.36 4.83
CA SER A 477 -12.94 13.15 5.66
C SER A 477 -12.08 13.33 6.93
N THR A 478 -12.15 14.47 7.61
CA THR A 478 -11.29 14.95 8.71
C THR A 478 -10.06 15.77 8.29
N ASN A 479 -9.70 15.80 7.00
CA ASN A 479 -8.54 16.53 6.49
C ASN A 479 -8.85 17.21 5.16
N LEU A 480 -9.57 18.33 5.23
CA LEU A 480 -9.93 19.10 4.05
C LEU A 480 -8.70 19.77 3.42
N LEU A 481 -8.45 19.48 2.15
CA LEU A 481 -7.44 20.14 1.32
C LEU A 481 -8.12 21.21 0.45
N LEU A 482 -8.02 22.46 0.86
CA LEU A 482 -8.65 23.59 0.15
C LEU A 482 -7.74 24.06 -1.00
N PHE A 483 -7.79 23.38 -2.14
CA PHE A 483 -6.98 23.71 -3.31
C PHE A 483 -7.60 24.81 -4.16
N SER A 484 -8.93 25.00 -4.09
CA SER A 484 -9.65 25.90 -4.98
C SER A 484 -10.57 26.84 -4.22
N GLY A 485 -10.30 28.11 -4.40
CA GLY A 485 -11.11 29.19 -3.85
C GLY A 485 -10.74 29.59 -2.41
N PRO A 486 -11.26 30.75 -1.99
CA PRO A 486 -11.05 31.30 -0.66
C PRO A 486 -11.97 30.65 0.39
N PHE A 487 -11.69 30.90 1.67
CA PHE A 487 -12.56 30.48 2.78
C PHE A 487 -14.01 30.98 2.64
N SER A 488 -14.25 32.09 1.95
CA SER A 488 -15.63 32.54 1.64
C SER A 488 -16.39 31.55 0.77
N THR A 489 -15.71 30.85 -0.16
CA THR A 489 -16.31 29.75 -0.95
C THR A 489 -16.65 28.58 -0.05
N LEU A 490 -15.74 28.13 0.81
CA LEU A 490 -15.98 27.05 1.75
C LEU A 490 -17.14 27.35 2.72
N ILE A 491 -17.21 28.59 3.25
CA ILE A 491 -18.32 29.05 4.10
C ILE A 491 -19.66 28.92 3.36
N ASN A 492 -19.70 29.32 2.08
CA ASN A 492 -20.91 29.20 1.26
C ASN A 492 -21.26 27.72 1.00
N THR A 493 -20.29 26.90 0.64
CA THR A 493 -20.44 25.45 0.44
C THR A 493 -21.01 24.77 1.69
N CYS A 494 -20.39 24.98 2.85
CA CYS A 494 -20.88 24.44 4.12
C CYS A 494 -22.30 24.98 4.47
N THR A 495 -22.59 26.23 4.16
CA THR A 495 -23.92 26.81 4.42
C THR A 495 -24.98 26.09 3.58
N ARG A 496 -24.76 25.96 2.28
CA ARG A 496 -25.69 25.30 1.36
C ARG A 496 -25.89 23.82 1.70
N ALA A 497 -24.79 23.11 1.99
CA ALA A 497 -24.85 21.70 2.36
C ALA A 497 -25.62 21.51 3.68
N ALA A 498 -25.32 22.31 4.70
CA ALA A 498 -26.03 22.23 5.99
C ALA A 498 -27.53 22.54 5.85
N GLU A 499 -27.91 23.57 5.09
CA GLU A 499 -29.32 23.89 4.79
C GLU A 499 -30.02 22.75 4.04
N TYR A 500 -29.33 22.13 3.07
CA TYR A 500 -29.86 21.01 2.31
C TYR A 500 -30.05 19.77 3.21
N MET A 501 -29.04 19.42 4.03
CA MET A 501 -29.10 18.32 4.97
C MET A 501 -30.24 18.49 5.97
N GLN A 502 -30.35 19.68 6.60
CA GLN A 502 -31.44 19.98 7.57
C GLN A 502 -32.82 19.89 6.92
N LYS A 503 -32.98 20.47 5.73
CA LYS A 503 -34.27 20.48 5.02
C LYS A 503 -34.76 19.09 4.65
N ASN A 504 -33.84 18.20 4.28
CA ASN A 504 -34.16 16.86 3.77
C ASN A 504 -33.92 15.73 4.78
N GLY A 505 -33.56 16.05 6.03
CA GLY A 505 -33.31 15.04 7.07
C GLY A 505 -32.08 14.17 6.79
N ILE A 506 -31.08 14.70 6.09
CA ILE A 506 -29.85 13.95 5.82
C ILE A 506 -29.01 13.92 7.09
N GLU A 507 -28.66 12.72 7.53
CA GLU A 507 -27.95 12.51 8.80
C GLU A 507 -26.44 12.50 8.62
N LYS A 508 -25.95 11.94 7.50
CA LYS A 508 -24.52 11.76 7.21
C LYS A 508 -24.22 11.79 5.72
N LEU A 509 -22.95 12.10 5.40
CA LEU A 509 -22.38 11.94 4.07
C LEU A 509 -21.23 10.93 4.16
N TYR A 510 -21.12 10.10 3.16
CA TYR A 510 -19.96 9.22 2.95
C TYR A 510 -18.91 9.99 2.17
N PRO A 511 -17.71 10.22 2.75
CA PRO A 511 -16.66 11.00 2.10
C PRO A 511 -15.89 10.23 1.04
N GLY A 512 -15.02 10.92 0.31
CA GLY A 512 -14.15 10.34 -0.70
C GLY A 512 -13.09 9.36 -0.17
N HIS A 513 -12.79 9.40 1.15
CA HIS A 513 -11.86 8.50 1.84
C HIS A 513 -12.53 7.97 3.11
N TYR A 514 -13.53 7.09 2.93
CA TYR A 514 -14.32 6.56 4.03
C TYR A 514 -13.66 5.34 4.66
N HIS A 515 -13.48 5.35 5.98
CA HIS A 515 -12.85 4.27 6.76
C HIS A 515 -13.84 3.51 7.65
N GLY A 516 -15.14 3.66 7.42
CA GLY A 516 -16.18 3.01 8.20
C GLY A 516 -16.68 3.81 9.40
N ASP A 517 -15.88 4.73 9.96
CA ASP A 517 -16.20 5.48 11.17
C ASP A 517 -16.04 7.00 11.06
N ASN A 518 -15.72 7.51 9.88
CA ASN A 518 -15.48 8.93 9.61
C ASN A 518 -16.51 9.58 8.66
N PRO A 519 -17.84 9.36 8.84
CA PRO A 519 -18.83 10.04 8.01
C PRO A 519 -18.81 11.54 8.27
N GLU A 520 -19.13 12.33 7.24
CA GLU A 520 -19.39 13.76 7.41
C GLU A 520 -20.79 13.95 7.97
N THR A 521 -20.91 14.50 9.16
CA THR A 521 -22.19 14.81 9.79
C THR A 521 -22.56 16.28 9.59
N LEU A 522 -23.84 16.61 9.77
CA LEU A 522 -24.28 18.00 9.79
C LEU A 522 -23.44 18.87 10.76
N GLN A 523 -23.12 18.30 11.95
CA GLN A 523 -22.31 19.03 12.93
C GLN A 523 -20.91 19.31 12.41
N ARG A 524 -20.27 18.35 11.74
CA ARG A 524 -18.94 18.51 11.15
C ARG A 524 -18.93 19.60 10.07
N VAL A 525 -19.91 19.61 9.17
CA VAL A 525 -20.06 20.64 8.15
C VAL A 525 -20.21 22.04 8.79
N LEU A 526 -20.95 22.14 9.90
CA LEU A 526 -21.11 23.39 10.66
C LEU A 526 -19.83 23.81 11.40
N ASP A 527 -19.05 22.86 11.90
CA ASP A 527 -17.77 23.10 12.56
C ASP A 527 -16.71 23.60 11.56
N GLU A 528 -16.65 23.04 10.37
CA GLU A 528 -15.80 23.52 9.29
C GLU A 528 -16.18 24.95 8.85
N LYS A 529 -17.48 25.21 8.69
CA LYS A 529 -17.99 26.55 8.43
C LYS A 529 -17.50 27.54 9.48
N LYS A 530 -17.66 27.19 10.77
CA LYS A 530 -17.24 28.02 11.90
C LYS A 530 -15.72 28.26 11.86
N MET A 531 -14.94 27.21 11.63
CA MET A 531 -13.48 27.30 11.53
C MET A 531 -13.07 28.24 10.40
N ALA A 532 -13.68 28.09 9.23
CA ALA A 532 -13.44 28.96 8.06
C ALA A 532 -13.79 30.44 8.37
N GLN A 533 -14.91 30.71 9.04
CA GLN A 533 -15.30 32.05 9.48
C GLN A 533 -14.30 32.67 10.49
N GLU A 534 -13.82 31.86 11.42
CA GLU A 534 -12.84 32.31 12.43
C GLU A 534 -11.49 32.63 11.81
N VAL A 535 -11.06 31.85 10.80
CA VAL A 535 -9.83 32.13 10.04
C VAL A 535 -9.98 33.41 9.21
N LEU A 536 -11.07 33.54 8.46
CA LEU A 536 -11.32 34.69 7.59
C LEU A 536 -11.45 36.00 8.40
N SER A 537 -12.04 35.94 9.60
CA SER A 537 -12.14 37.10 10.50
C SER A 537 -10.85 37.42 11.27
N GLY A 538 -9.81 36.59 11.14
CA GLY A 538 -8.56 36.74 11.88
C GLY A 538 -8.61 36.31 13.35
N LYS A 539 -9.74 35.79 13.81
CA LYS A 539 -9.90 35.24 15.16
C LYS A 539 -9.04 33.99 15.41
N ARG A 540 -8.84 33.21 14.35
CA ARG A 540 -8.01 31.99 14.33
C ARG A 540 -6.93 32.13 13.24
N LYS A 541 -5.73 31.62 13.52
CA LYS A 541 -4.63 31.60 12.56
C LYS A 541 -4.17 30.17 12.35
N GLY A 542 -3.98 29.79 11.08
CA GLY A 542 -3.34 28.53 10.75
C GLY A 542 -1.84 28.57 11.07
N VAL A 543 -1.28 27.40 11.36
CA VAL A 543 0.16 27.21 11.49
C VAL A 543 0.76 26.83 10.14
N GLU A 544 2.07 27.06 9.98
CA GLU A 544 2.79 26.66 8.78
C GLU A 544 2.82 25.13 8.66
N ASP A 545 2.48 24.64 7.45
CA ASP A 545 2.46 23.22 7.15
C ASP A 545 2.70 23.02 5.64
N HIS A 546 3.70 22.22 5.29
CA HIS A 546 4.07 21.88 3.91
C HIS A 546 3.94 20.38 3.63
N SER A 547 3.19 19.65 4.44
CA SER A 547 3.02 18.20 4.30
C SER A 547 2.19 17.78 3.08
N ASN A 548 1.38 18.70 2.51
CA ASN A 548 0.47 18.39 1.40
C ASN A 548 0.66 19.33 0.20
N GLY A 549 1.57 18.96 -0.69
CA GLY A 549 1.74 19.62 -1.98
C GLY A 549 2.01 21.12 -1.87
N ASN A 550 1.18 21.93 -2.56
CA ASN A 550 1.31 23.39 -2.60
C ASN A 550 0.61 24.12 -1.45
N LEU A 551 -0.05 23.41 -0.54
CA LEU A 551 -0.68 24.01 0.63
C LEU A 551 0.39 24.36 1.67
N ASN A 552 0.30 25.54 2.28
CA ASN A 552 1.35 26.05 3.15
C ASN A 552 0.89 26.35 4.58
N ARG A 553 -0.38 26.10 4.89
CA ARG A 553 -0.99 26.35 6.21
C ARG A 553 -1.98 25.26 6.57
N VAL A 554 -2.10 24.99 7.88
CA VAL A 554 -3.17 24.16 8.45
C VAL A 554 -3.82 24.87 9.63
N VAL A 555 -5.13 24.77 9.73
CA VAL A 555 -5.90 25.09 10.93
C VAL A 555 -6.59 23.82 11.42
N THR A 556 -6.50 23.55 12.72
CA THR A 556 -7.01 22.32 13.34
C THR A 556 -7.95 22.67 14.49
N ASP A 557 -9.15 22.12 14.49
CA ASP A 557 -10.11 22.11 15.61
C ASP A 557 -11.24 21.11 15.35
N PHE A 558 -12.05 20.78 16.35
CA PHE A 558 -13.24 19.92 16.25
C PHE A 558 -12.96 18.55 15.60
N GLY A 559 -11.71 18.05 15.70
CA GLY A 559 -11.29 16.80 15.04
C GLY A 559 -11.11 16.92 13.53
N VAL A 560 -11.01 18.14 12.98
CA VAL A 560 -10.84 18.42 11.55
C VAL A 560 -9.58 19.25 11.31
N ASN A 561 -8.90 18.99 10.21
CA ASN A 561 -7.85 19.84 9.66
C ASN A 561 -8.36 20.51 8.38
N ILE A 562 -8.14 21.81 8.23
CA ILE A 562 -8.30 22.49 6.95
C ILE A 562 -6.92 23.00 6.52
N ARG A 563 -6.41 22.43 5.43
CA ARG A 563 -5.14 22.85 4.81
C ARG A 563 -5.44 23.80 3.65
N TYR A 564 -4.69 24.88 3.57
CA TYR A 564 -4.96 25.95 2.62
C TYR A 564 -3.70 26.70 2.19
N ASN A 565 -3.80 27.52 1.17
CA ASN A 565 -2.76 28.44 0.75
C ASN A 565 -3.03 29.85 1.28
N ASP A 566 -2.08 30.40 2.03
CA ASP A 566 -2.04 31.80 2.41
C ASP A 566 -1.14 32.56 1.40
N PRO A 567 -1.55 33.68 0.79
CA PRO A 567 -2.74 34.49 1.13
C PRO A 567 -4.00 34.22 0.26
N GLU A 568 -3.99 33.27 -0.67
CA GLU A 568 -5.10 33.07 -1.62
C GLU A 568 -6.41 32.73 -0.90
N ALA A 569 -6.37 31.85 0.06
CA ALA A 569 -7.56 31.40 0.80
C ALA A 569 -8.17 32.49 1.69
N LEU A 570 -7.44 33.57 1.99
CA LEU A 570 -7.92 34.68 2.83
C LEU A 570 -8.59 35.81 2.02
N LYS A 571 -8.65 35.72 0.71
CA LYS A 571 -9.35 36.66 -0.15
C LYS A 571 -10.84 36.37 -0.16
#